data_74e6c345b73bcba44084649d5abc6f93
#
_entry.id   74e6c345b73bcba44084649d5abc6f93
#
_cell.length_a   1.000
_cell.length_b   1.000
_cell.length_c   1.000
_cell.angle_alpha   90.00
_cell.angle_beta   90.00
_cell.angle_gamma   90.00
#
_symmetry.space_group_name_H-M   'P 1'
#
loop_
_entity.id
_entity.type
_entity.pdbx_description
1 polymer ?
#
loop_
_entity_poly.entity_id
_entity_poly.type
_entity_poly.pdbx_seq_one_letter_code
_entity_poly.pdbx_strand_id
1 'polypeptide(L)'
;MVGVDTQVVHGYVHCGARGAITGIGNVLPREVLHLVALCEKAAAGDVPARRRAEELDAALAILSSFDEGTDLVLYYKHLMVLEGNPEYALHFNATDALSAGQRHYAETQLRLFKAWYARWSEETAGA
;
A
#
# COMPACT_ATOMS: atom_id res chain seq x y z
N MET A 1 -12.68 8.36 9.51
CA MET A 1 -11.39 7.67 9.35
C MET A 1 -11.60 6.35 8.63
N VAL A 2 -10.74 6.02 7.69
CA VAL A 2 -10.79 4.76 6.95
C VAL A 2 -9.83 3.76 7.58
N GLY A 3 -10.27 2.52 7.83
CA GLY A 3 -9.47 1.48 8.47
C GLY A 3 -9.10 0.29 7.58
N VAL A 4 -9.38 0.37 6.28
CA VAL A 4 -9.10 -0.71 5.33
C VAL A 4 -8.35 -0.15 4.12
N ASP A 5 -7.23 -0.79 3.76
CA ASP A 5 -6.34 -0.33 2.69
C ASP A 5 -7.05 -0.10 1.35
N THR A 6 -8.01 -0.95 1.01
CA THR A 6 -8.73 -0.89 -0.26
C THR A 6 -9.87 0.14 -0.29
N GLN A 7 -10.13 0.85 0.82
CA GLN A 7 -11.24 1.78 0.93
C GLN A 7 -10.80 3.25 1.10
N VAL A 8 -9.51 3.53 0.94
CA VAL A 8 -8.98 4.89 1.19
C VAL A 8 -9.57 5.90 0.22
N VAL A 9 -9.52 5.64 -1.07
CA VAL A 9 -10.07 6.57 -2.08
C VAL A 9 -11.57 6.76 -1.88
N HIS A 10 -12.31 5.67 -1.72
CA HIS A 10 -13.75 5.71 -1.49
C HIS A 10 -14.08 6.53 -0.23
N GLY A 11 -13.36 6.30 0.86
CA GLY A 11 -13.57 6.99 2.12
C GLY A 11 -13.38 8.51 2.00
N TYR A 12 -12.30 8.94 1.37
CA TYR A 12 -12.03 10.37 1.19
C TYR A 12 -12.98 11.04 0.21
N VAL A 13 -13.24 10.42 -0.93
CA VAL A 13 -14.02 11.03 -2.02
C VAL A 13 -15.53 10.98 -1.75
N HIS A 14 -16.02 9.87 -1.20
CA HIS A 14 -17.46 9.64 -1.08
C HIS A 14 -18.01 9.69 0.36
N CYS A 15 -17.16 9.56 1.36
CA CYS A 15 -17.61 9.43 2.75
C CYS A 15 -17.09 10.53 3.68
N GLY A 16 -16.36 11.51 3.17
CA GLY A 16 -15.85 12.62 3.96
C GLY A 16 -14.76 12.25 4.98
N ALA A 17 -14.04 11.16 4.74
CA ALA A 17 -12.94 10.75 5.61
C ALA A 17 -11.82 11.78 5.61
N ARG A 18 -11.16 11.96 6.75
CA ARG A 18 -10.03 12.87 6.94
C ARG A 18 -8.77 12.17 7.43
N GLY A 19 -8.79 10.86 7.52
CA GLY A 19 -7.64 10.07 7.96
C GLY A 19 -7.81 8.62 7.56
N ALA A 20 -6.70 7.88 7.56
CA ALA A 20 -6.68 6.47 7.24
C ALA A 20 -5.71 5.74 8.16
N ILE A 21 -6.08 4.52 8.53
CA ILE A 21 -5.19 3.58 9.22
C ILE A 21 -5.02 2.40 8.27
N THR A 22 -3.81 2.19 7.78
CA THR A 22 -3.54 1.20 6.74
C THR A 22 -2.46 0.23 7.18
N GLY A 23 -2.57 -1.04 6.77
CA GLY A 23 -1.51 -2.03 6.97
C GLY A 23 -0.32 -1.76 6.07
N ILE A 24 -0.58 -1.48 4.79
CA ILE A 24 0.48 -1.23 3.80
C ILE A 24 1.27 0.04 4.11
N GLY A 25 0.71 0.99 4.86
CA GLY A 25 1.41 2.18 5.31
C GLY A 25 2.60 1.91 6.22
N ASN A 26 2.64 0.75 6.88
CA ASN A 26 3.81 0.31 7.64
C ASN A 26 4.99 -0.04 6.73
N VAL A 27 4.71 -0.53 5.54
CA VAL A 27 5.71 -0.99 4.57
C VAL A 27 6.14 0.15 3.65
N LEU A 28 5.17 0.88 3.12
CA LEU A 28 5.33 1.91 2.09
C LEU A 28 4.71 3.24 2.56
N PRO A 29 5.28 3.86 3.62
CA PRO A 29 4.68 5.06 4.20
C PRO A 29 4.64 6.26 3.24
N ARG A 30 5.67 6.44 2.42
CA ARG A 30 5.73 7.56 1.46
C ARG A 30 4.67 7.44 0.39
N GLU A 31 4.47 6.24 -0.13
CA GLU A 31 3.50 5.95 -1.18
C GLU A 31 2.08 6.12 -0.66
N VAL A 32 1.82 5.69 0.57
CA VAL A 32 0.51 5.88 1.21
C VAL A 32 0.24 7.35 1.51
N LEU A 33 1.24 8.11 1.97
CA LEU A 33 1.11 9.56 2.17
C LEU A 33 0.83 10.27 0.84
N HIS A 34 1.45 9.83 -0.24
CA HIS A 34 1.17 10.36 -1.58
C HIS A 34 -0.29 10.08 -1.97
N LEU A 35 -0.77 8.86 -1.73
CA LEU A 35 -2.17 8.51 -1.98
C LEU A 35 -3.12 9.41 -1.18
N VAL A 36 -2.85 9.60 0.11
CA VAL A 36 -3.69 10.45 0.97
C VAL A 36 -3.71 11.89 0.45
N ALA A 37 -2.57 12.45 0.06
CA ALA A 37 -2.49 13.80 -0.49
C ALA A 37 -3.33 13.94 -1.78
N LEU A 38 -3.29 12.94 -2.66
CA LEU A 38 -4.11 12.91 -3.87
C LEU A 38 -5.60 12.80 -3.53
N CYS A 39 -5.95 11.99 -2.53
CA CYS A 39 -7.34 11.83 -2.08
C CYS A 39 -7.89 13.13 -1.49
N GLU A 40 -7.10 13.88 -0.75
CA GLU A 40 -7.50 15.18 -0.20
C GLU A 40 -7.81 16.18 -1.32
N LYS A 41 -6.97 16.24 -2.35
CA LYS A 41 -7.21 17.08 -3.52
C LYS A 41 -8.45 16.62 -4.29
N ALA A 42 -8.62 15.31 -4.46
CA ALA A 42 -9.78 14.74 -5.14
C ALA A 42 -11.08 15.07 -4.40
N ALA A 43 -11.08 14.99 -3.07
CA ALA A 43 -12.23 15.35 -2.25
C ALA A 43 -12.59 16.83 -2.37
N ALA A 44 -11.60 17.68 -2.65
CA ALA A 44 -11.80 19.12 -2.89
C ALA A 44 -12.24 19.43 -4.34
N GLY A 45 -12.39 18.42 -5.20
CA GLY A 45 -12.89 18.57 -6.57
C GLY A 45 -11.82 18.53 -7.67
N ASP A 46 -10.57 18.20 -7.34
CA ASP A 46 -9.50 18.07 -8.34
C ASP A 46 -9.64 16.75 -9.10
N VAL A 47 -10.14 16.80 -10.33
CA VAL A 47 -10.39 15.61 -11.16
C VAL A 47 -9.08 14.91 -11.58
N PRO A 48 -8.01 15.60 -12.01
CA PRO A 48 -6.73 14.95 -12.27
C PRO A 48 -6.17 14.23 -11.05
N ALA A 49 -6.27 14.82 -9.86
CA ALA A 49 -5.82 14.20 -8.62
C ALA A 49 -6.63 12.93 -8.31
N ARG A 50 -7.93 12.94 -8.56
CA ARG A 50 -8.79 11.77 -8.39
C ARG A 50 -8.34 10.61 -9.28
N ARG A 51 -8.04 10.88 -10.54
CA ARG A 51 -7.57 9.86 -11.47
C ARG A 51 -6.25 9.25 -11.00
N ARG A 52 -5.31 10.09 -10.56
CA ARG A 52 -4.03 9.63 -10.02
C ARG A 52 -4.20 8.83 -8.74
N ALA A 53 -5.10 9.25 -7.86
CA ALA A 53 -5.42 8.51 -6.64
C ALA A 53 -5.95 7.11 -6.96
N GLU A 54 -6.84 6.99 -7.93
CA GLU A 54 -7.38 5.70 -8.35
C GLU A 54 -6.29 4.79 -8.96
N GLU A 55 -5.37 5.36 -9.74
CA GLU A 55 -4.24 4.61 -10.31
C GLU A 55 -3.30 4.07 -9.22
N LEU A 56 -2.93 4.92 -8.25
CA LEU A 56 -2.06 4.52 -7.15
C LEU A 56 -2.74 3.51 -6.24
N ASP A 57 -4.02 3.73 -5.95
CA ASP A 57 -4.83 2.81 -5.15
C ASP A 57 -4.90 1.42 -5.78
N ALA A 58 -5.14 1.35 -7.08
CA ALA A 58 -5.18 0.09 -7.80
C ALA A 58 -3.84 -0.65 -7.77
N ALA A 59 -2.73 0.08 -7.89
CA ALA A 59 -1.41 -0.51 -7.81
C ALA A 59 -1.08 -1.03 -6.40
N LEU A 60 -1.44 -0.27 -5.36
CA LEU A 60 -1.27 -0.68 -3.97
C LEU A 60 -2.16 -1.86 -3.60
N ALA A 61 -3.34 -1.97 -4.20
CA ALA A 61 -4.29 -3.06 -3.93
C ALA A 61 -3.70 -4.44 -4.19
N ILE A 62 -2.76 -4.56 -5.11
CA ILE A 62 -2.07 -5.83 -5.39
C ILE A 62 -1.33 -6.30 -4.13
N LEU A 63 -0.66 -5.40 -3.41
CA LEU A 63 0.02 -5.71 -2.16
C LEU A 63 -0.97 -5.89 -1.00
N SER A 64 -2.04 -5.11 -0.99
CA SER A 64 -3.10 -5.20 0.03
C SER A 64 -3.98 -6.44 -0.14
N SER A 65 -3.94 -7.13 -1.28
CA SER A 65 -4.69 -8.36 -1.49
C SER A 65 -4.27 -9.50 -0.56
N PHE A 66 -3.12 -9.37 0.09
CA PHE A 66 -2.68 -10.29 1.14
C PHE A 66 -3.57 -10.24 2.39
N ASP A 67 -4.41 -9.20 2.52
CA ASP A 67 -5.31 -8.99 3.66
C ASP A 67 -6.41 -10.05 3.79
N GLU A 68 -6.65 -10.84 2.76
CA GLU A 68 -7.76 -11.78 2.74
C GLU A 68 -7.43 -13.13 3.39
N GLY A 69 -6.26 -13.28 4.00
CA GLY A 69 -5.81 -14.53 4.59
C GLY A 69 -5.42 -14.42 6.06
N THR A 70 -5.18 -15.59 6.66
CA THR A 70 -4.66 -15.68 8.03
C THR A 70 -3.19 -15.26 8.12
N ASP A 71 -2.51 -15.11 6.98
CA ASP A 71 -1.08 -14.81 6.90
C ASP A 71 -0.78 -13.30 6.70
N LEU A 72 -1.78 -12.45 6.84
CA LEU A 72 -1.67 -11.00 6.67
C LEU A 72 -0.45 -10.40 7.38
N VAL A 73 -0.31 -10.66 8.67
CA VAL A 73 0.78 -10.11 9.48
C VAL A 73 2.13 -10.62 8.97
N LEU A 74 2.21 -11.89 8.59
CA LEU A 74 3.44 -12.50 8.06
C LEU A 74 3.86 -11.85 6.75
N TYR A 75 2.92 -11.58 5.83
CA TYR A 75 3.19 -10.89 4.58
C TYR A 75 3.72 -9.48 4.82
N TYR A 76 3.04 -8.68 5.64
CA TYR A 76 3.48 -7.32 5.90
C TYR A 76 4.84 -7.27 6.60
N LYS A 77 5.10 -8.16 7.54
CA LYS A 77 6.42 -8.25 8.20
C LYS A 77 7.50 -8.63 7.18
N HIS A 78 7.22 -9.54 6.26
CA HIS A 78 8.17 -9.90 5.21
C HIS A 78 8.45 -8.71 4.28
N LEU A 79 7.43 -7.98 3.87
CA LEU A 79 7.61 -6.78 3.06
C LEU A 79 8.46 -5.73 3.79
N MET A 80 8.30 -5.58 5.10
CA MET A 80 9.13 -4.68 5.90
C MET A 80 10.59 -5.13 5.95
N VAL A 81 10.86 -6.43 6.01
CA VAL A 81 12.21 -6.98 5.89
C VAL A 81 12.83 -6.61 4.54
N LEU A 82 12.07 -6.78 3.46
CA LEU A 82 12.52 -6.42 2.11
C LEU A 82 12.83 -4.93 1.98
N GLU A 83 12.13 -4.09 2.73
CA GLU A 83 12.34 -2.63 2.76
C GLU A 83 13.50 -2.20 3.68
N GLY A 84 14.27 -3.14 4.21
CA GLY A 84 15.46 -2.83 4.98
C GLY A 84 15.28 -2.85 6.49
N ASN A 85 14.24 -3.51 6.99
CA ASN A 85 13.94 -3.61 8.43
C ASN A 85 14.03 -5.08 8.89
N PRO A 86 15.25 -5.64 9.03
CA PRO A 86 15.44 -7.08 9.29
C PRO A 86 14.88 -7.54 10.65
N GLU A 87 14.66 -6.64 11.60
CA GLU A 87 14.07 -6.93 12.90
C GLU A 87 12.65 -7.50 12.79
N TYR A 88 11.94 -7.22 11.70
CA TYR A 88 10.60 -7.75 11.47
C TYR A 88 10.59 -9.22 11.02
N ALA A 89 11.75 -9.85 10.85
CA ALA A 89 11.83 -11.29 10.64
C ALA A 89 11.50 -12.11 11.89
N LEU A 90 11.50 -11.49 13.07
CA LEU A 90 11.14 -12.13 14.34
C LEU A 90 9.62 -12.20 14.47
N HIS A 91 9.12 -13.37 14.86
CA HIS A 91 7.70 -13.59 15.07
C HIS A 91 7.44 -13.99 16.54
N PHE A 92 6.28 -13.59 17.05
CA PHE A 92 5.85 -13.96 18.39
C PHE A 92 5.75 -15.49 18.52
N ASN A 93 5.23 -16.16 17.51
CA ASN A 93 5.14 -17.61 17.47
C ASN A 93 6.25 -18.14 16.53
N ALA A 94 7.17 -18.94 17.09
CA ALA A 94 8.32 -19.44 16.35
C ALA A 94 7.98 -20.36 15.16
N THR A 95 6.76 -20.90 15.13
CA THR A 95 6.29 -21.75 14.02
C THR A 95 5.66 -20.96 12.88
N ASP A 96 5.41 -19.67 13.10
CA ASP A 96 4.82 -18.81 12.06
C ASP A 96 5.88 -18.46 11.02
N ALA A 97 5.63 -18.84 9.78
CA ALA A 97 6.50 -18.50 8.67
C ALA A 97 5.74 -18.58 7.35
N LEU A 98 6.10 -17.70 6.42
CA LEU A 98 5.63 -17.82 5.05
C LEU A 98 6.36 -18.96 4.35
N SER A 99 5.68 -19.65 3.42
CA SER A 99 6.33 -20.61 2.53
C SER A 99 7.28 -19.90 1.56
N ALA A 100 8.18 -20.67 0.93
CA ALA A 100 9.08 -20.13 -0.08
C ALA A 100 8.30 -19.50 -1.24
N GLY A 101 7.20 -20.11 -1.66
CA GLY A 101 6.34 -19.58 -2.72
C GLY A 101 5.67 -18.27 -2.33
N GLN A 102 5.18 -18.18 -1.11
CA GLN A 102 4.57 -16.94 -0.59
C GLN A 102 5.60 -15.81 -0.53
N ARG A 103 6.81 -16.08 -0.05
CA ARG A 103 7.88 -15.08 -0.01
C ARG A 103 8.25 -14.62 -1.41
N HIS A 104 8.40 -15.55 -2.35
CA HIS A 104 8.72 -15.22 -3.74
C HIS A 104 7.65 -14.35 -4.38
N TYR A 105 6.38 -14.68 -4.15
CA TYR A 105 5.24 -13.89 -4.64
C TYR A 105 5.28 -12.47 -4.08
N ALA A 106 5.47 -12.33 -2.77
CA ALA A 106 5.54 -11.01 -2.12
C ALA A 106 6.70 -10.17 -2.66
N GLU A 107 7.88 -10.77 -2.81
CA GLU A 107 9.06 -10.10 -3.36
C GLU A 107 8.82 -9.62 -4.80
N THR A 108 8.23 -10.47 -5.62
CA THR A 108 7.93 -10.15 -7.02
C THR A 108 6.94 -8.99 -7.11
N GLN A 109 5.85 -9.03 -6.34
CA GLN A 109 4.84 -7.98 -6.36
C GLN A 109 5.38 -6.64 -5.86
N LEU A 110 6.17 -6.65 -4.79
CA LEU A 110 6.80 -5.43 -4.27
C LEU A 110 7.76 -4.82 -5.31
N ARG A 111 8.58 -5.64 -5.95
CA ARG A 111 9.51 -5.19 -6.98
C ARG A 111 8.77 -4.56 -8.17
N LEU A 112 7.71 -5.21 -8.63
CA LEU A 112 6.90 -4.71 -9.74
C LEU A 112 6.21 -3.39 -9.38
N PHE A 113 5.66 -3.31 -8.18
CA PHE A 113 5.05 -2.07 -7.70
C PHE A 113 6.07 -0.93 -7.66
N LYS A 114 7.25 -1.15 -7.10
CA LYS A 114 8.28 -0.11 -6.97
C LYS A 114 8.76 0.37 -8.35
N ALA A 115 8.95 -0.52 -9.29
CA ALA A 115 9.33 -0.16 -10.66
C ALA A 115 8.23 0.66 -11.34
N TRP A 116 6.98 0.28 -11.18
CA TRP A 116 5.84 1.04 -11.70
C TRP A 116 5.74 2.42 -11.04
N TYR A 117 5.84 2.48 -9.71
CA TYR A 117 5.71 3.73 -8.96
C TYR A 117 6.79 4.74 -9.35
N ALA A 118 8.03 4.29 -9.53
CA ALA A 118 9.12 5.17 -9.94
C ALA A 118 8.83 5.84 -11.28
N ARG A 119 8.35 5.09 -12.27
CA ARG A 119 7.99 5.64 -13.58
C ARG A 119 6.77 6.55 -13.50
N TRP A 120 5.74 6.08 -12.80
CA TRP A 120 4.48 6.81 -12.65
C TRP A 120 4.68 8.15 -11.93
N SER A 121 5.47 8.18 -10.87
CA SER A 121 5.73 9.41 -10.12
C SER A 121 6.54 10.42 -10.94
N GLU A 122 7.48 9.98 -11.78
CA GLU A 122 8.21 10.85 -12.69
C GLU A 122 7.27 11.45 -13.76
N GLU A 123 6.43 10.65 -14.36
CA GLU A 123 5.45 11.09 -15.36
C GLU A 123 4.48 12.12 -14.78
N THR A 124 4.03 11.91 -13.54
CA THR A 124 3.08 12.82 -12.89
C THR A 124 3.73 14.07 -12.31
N ALA A 125 5.01 14.03 -11.95
CA ALA A 125 5.74 15.18 -11.43
C ALA A 125 5.99 16.24 -12.50
N GLY A 126 6.03 15.84 -13.77
CA GLY A 126 6.21 16.75 -14.90
C GLY A 126 4.91 17.38 -15.43
N ALA A 127 3.78 17.04 -14.84
CA ALA A 127 2.46 17.51 -15.29
C ALA A 127 1.98 18.79 -14.53
#